data_9420be4fb3a98055c494f14fb998a5e8
#
_entry.id   9420be4fb3a98055c494f14fb998a5e8
#
_cell.length_a   1.000
_cell.length_b   1.000
_cell.length_c   1.000
_cell.angle_alpha   90.00
_cell.angle_beta   90.00
_cell.angle_gamma   90.00
#
_symmetry.space_group_name_H-M   'P 1'
#
loop_
_entity.id
_entity.type
_entity.pdbx_description
1 polymer ?
#
loop_
_entity_poly.entity_id
_entity_poly.type
_entity_poly.pdbx_seq_one_letter_code
_entity_poly.pdbx_strand_id
1 'polypeptide(L)' 'FPYPVTVTVIGTLTAEQKAQLQTIIENDFAVSAEHQTYREEVE' A
#
# COMPACT_ATOMS: atom_id res chain seq x y z
N PHE A 1 1.74 -13.67 -2.57
CA PHE A 1 0.58 -13.67 -1.66
C PHE A 1 -0.68 -13.47 -2.49
N PRO A 2 -1.55 -14.47 -2.56
CA PRO A 2 -2.69 -14.43 -3.50
C PRO A 2 -3.93 -13.70 -2.98
N TYR A 3 -3.88 -13.12 -1.78
CA TYR A 3 -5.03 -12.48 -1.19
C TYR A 3 -4.93 -10.96 -1.24
N PRO A 4 -6.06 -10.25 -1.35
CA PRO A 4 -6.03 -8.79 -1.34
C PRO A 4 -5.62 -8.26 0.03
N VAL A 5 -4.84 -7.18 0.01
CA VAL A 5 -4.35 -6.53 1.23
C VAL A 5 -4.76 -5.07 1.21
N THR A 6 -5.27 -4.60 2.32
CA THR A 6 -5.63 -3.19 2.47
C THR A 6 -4.60 -2.50 3.34
N VAL A 7 -4.00 -1.44 2.83
CA VAL A 7 -3.03 -0.63 3.55
C VAL A 7 -3.73 0.64 4.00
N THR A 8 -3.83 0.82 5.30
CA THR A 8 -4.45 2.02 5.88
C THR A 8 -3.36 2.97 6.34
N VAL A 9 -3.43 4.20 5.88
CA VAL A 9 -2.47 5.25 6.22
C VAL A 9 -3.20 6.34 6.98
N ILE A 10 -2.65 6.73 8.12
CA ILE A 10 -3.19 7.85 8.88
C ILE A 10 -2.55 9.13 8.36
N GLY A 11 -3.36 9.97 7.72
CA GLY A 11 -2.91 11.21 7.13
C GLY A 11 -2.98 11.18 5.62
N THR A 12 -2.16 12.02 4.98
CA THR A 12 -2.12 12.15 3.52
C THR A 12 -0.92 11.43 2.94
N LEU A 13 -1.15 10.73 1.85
CA LEU A 13 -0.12 9.98 1.16
C LEU A 13 0.08 10.56 -0.24
N THR A 14 1.30 11.00 -0.55
CA THR A 14 1.60 11.51 -1.89
C THR A 14 1.76 10.33 -2.87
N ALA A 15 1.66 10.63 -4.17
CA ALA A 15 1.85 9.60 -5.20
C ALA A 15 3.23 8.95 -5.09
N GLU A 16 4.25 9.75 -4.79
CA GLU A 16 5.62 9.25 -4.64
C GLU A 16 5.75 8.33 -3.43
N GLN A 17 5.19 8.74 -2.29
CA GLN A 17 5.20 7.93 -1.08
C GLN A 17 4.43 6.63 -1.29
N LYS A 18 3.31 6.71 -1.99
CA LYS A 18 2.51 5.52 -2.30
C LYS A 18 3.31 4.53 -3.14
N ALA A 19 4.01 5.03 -4.15
CA ALA A 19 4.83 4.18 -5.01
C ALA A 19 5.95 3.50 -4.24
N GLN A 20 6.61 4.21 -3.33
CA GLN A 20 7.66 3.64 -2.49
C GLN A 20 7.09 2.57 -1.56
N LEU A 21 5.98 2.85 -0.91
CA LEU A 21 5.33 1.91 -0.02
C LEU A 21 4.86 0.67 -0.77
N GLN A 22 4.31 0.86 -1.96
CA GLN A 22 3.87 -0.23 -2.81
C GLN A 22 5.03 -1.17 -3.14
N THR A 23 6.20 -0.61 -3.48
CA THR A 23 7.39 -1.39 -3.77
C THR A 23 7.86 -2.20 -2.56
N ILE A 24 7.85 -1.57 -1.39
CA ILE A 24 8.25 -2.24 -0.14
C ILE A 24 7.34 -3.42 0.16
N ILE A 25 6.03 -3.20 0.09
CA ILE A 25 5.06 -4.25 0.39
C ILE A 25 5.12 -5.36 -0.64
N GLU A 26 5.34 -5.00 -1.89
CA GLU A 26 5.46 -5.99 -2.96
C GLU A 26 6.67 -6.90 -2.75
N ASN A 27 7.80 -6.32 -2.35
CA ASN A 27 9.03 -7.08 -2.17
C ASN A 27 9.09 -7.81 -0.83
N ASP A 28 8.70 -7.15 0.25
CA ASP A 28 8.83 -7.72 1.59
C ASP A 28 7.75 -8.74 1.91
N PHE A 29 6.55 -8.54 1.38
CA PHE A 29 5.42 -9.41 1.67
C PHE A 29 4.95 -10.20 0.45
N ALA A 30 5.61 -10.03 -0.69
CA ALA A 30 5.28 -10.70 -1.94
C ALA A 30 3.82 -10.48 -2.36
N VAL A 31 3.30 -9.28 -2.15
CA VAL A 31 1.94 -8.91 -2.53
C VAL A 31 1.98 -8.12 -3.83
N SER A 32 1.32 -8.62 -4.87
CA SER A 32 1.25 -7.92 -6.14
C SER A 32 0.56 -6.56 -5.99
N ALA A 33 1.01 -5.58 -6.77
CA ALA A 33 0.45 -4.24 -6.73
C ALA A 33 -1.06 -4.24 -6.95
N GLU A 34 -1.57 -5.12 -7.79
CA GLU A 34 -2.98 -5.24 -8.10
C GLU A 34 -3.80 -5.76 -6.92
N HIS A 35 -3.16 -6.42 -5.96
CA HIS A 35 -3.80 -6.90 -4.75
C HIS A 35 -3.73 -5.91 -3.60
N GLN A 36 -3.06 -4.79 -3.80
CA GLN A 36 -2.89 -3.77 -2.77
C GLN A 36 -3.94 -2.68 -2.93
N THR A 37 -4.67 -2.39 -1.86
CA THR A 37 -5.62 -1.29 -1.81
C THR A 37 -5.13 -0.30 -0.76
N TYR A 38 -5.07 0.96 -1.12
CA TYR A 38 -4.60 2.01 -0.22
C TYR A 38 -5.76 2.85 0.27
N ARG A 39 -5.79 3.09 1.55
CA ARG A 39 -6.83 3.87 2.19
C ARG A 39 -6.19 4.96 3.04
N GLU A 40 -6.63 6.19 2.85
CA GLU A 40 -6.17 7.31 3.65
C GLU A 40 -7.24 7.67 4.67
N GLU A 41 -6.83 7.83 5.92
CA GLU A 41 -7.74 8.25 6.99
C GLU A 41 -7.20 9.52 7.62
N VAL A 42 -8.09 10.48 7.83
CA VAL A 42 -7.73 11.74 8.48
C VAL A 42 -7.97 11.57 9.97
N GLU A 43 -6.96 11.92 10.73
CA GLU A 43 -7.02 11.84 12.16
C GLU A 43 -7.93 12.89 12.79
#